data_7751ea916650002f985275d90f489a5f
#
_entry.id   7751ea916650002f985275d90f489a5f
#
_cell.length_a   1.000
_cell.length_b   1.000
_cell.length_c   1.000
_cell.angle_alpha   90.00
_cell.angle_beta   90.00
_cell.angle_gamma   90.00
#
_symmetry.space_group_name_H-M   'P 1'
#
loop_
_entity.id
_entity.type
_entity.pdbx_description
1 polymer ?
#
loop_
_entity_poly.entity_id
_entity_poly.type
_entity_poly.pdbx_seq_one_letter_code
_entity_poly.pdbx_strand_id
1 'polypeptide(L)'
;IGLINSLATFARVNKYGFIETPYRKVIDNKVTDEVVYMSATEEMRHTVAQANAAQDSEGRFTDDLISSRKAGEFMLNPPEAIDLIDVSPKQLVSVAASLIPFLENDDANRALMGSNMQRQAVPLIHTEPPVVGTGMEKWVAENSDMIVKAQEDGVVRKATATEIVVRASGGRELVHKLRKYSGLNERTCLNQRPI
;
A
#
# COMPACT_ATOMS: atom_id res chain seq x y z
N ILE A 1 2.36 -4.72 -19.48
CA ILE A 1 1.27 -5.63 -19.86
C ILE A 1 0.04 -5.43 -18.97
N GLY A 2 -0.39 -4.19 -18.76
CA GLY A 2 -1.65 -3.89 -18.07
C GLY A 2 -1.69 -4.14 -16.55
N LEU A 3 -0.63 -4.64 -15.92
CA LEU A 3 -0.47 -4.63 -14.48
C LEU A 3 0.03 -3.25 -14.05
N ILE A 4 -0.66 -2.66 -13.06
CA ILE A 4 -0.31 -1.36 -12.50
C ILE A 4 0.56 -1.61 -11.27
N ASN A 5 1.60 -0.80 -11.10
CA ASN A 5 2.39 -0.78 -9.86
C ASN A 5 1.97 0.41 -8.97
N SER A 6 2.46 0.44 -7.75
CA SER A 6 2.19 1.52 -6.80
C SER A 6 3.29 2.60 -6.81
N LEU A 7 4.17 2.62 -7.81
CA LEU A 7 5.27 3.58 -7.89
C LEU A 7 4.78 5.03 -7.82
N ALA A 8 3.68 5.34 -8.52
CA ALA A 8 3.11 6.69 -8.56
C ALA A 8 2.65 7.21 -7.18
N THR A 9 2.28 6.32 -6.24
CA THR A 9 1.88 6.70 -4.88
C THR A 9 3.07 7.01 -3.98
N PHE A 10 4.25 6.50 -4.30
CA PHE A 10 5.49 6.73 -3.55
C PHE A 10 6.35 7.83 -4.18
N ALA A 11 6.24 8.03 -5.50
CA ALA A 11 7.03 8.96 -6.27
C ALA A 11 6.56 10.41 -6.09
N ARG A 12 7.45 11.34 -6.38
CA ARG A 12 7.16 12.76 -6.54
C ARG A 12 7.73 13.26 -7.85
N VAL A 13 7.25 14.41 -8.32
CA VAL A 13 7.79 15.12 -9.49
C VAL A 13 8.68 16.23 -9.00
N ASN A 14 9.91 16.32 -9.52
CA ASN A 14 10.84 17.39 -9.18
C ASN A 14 10.53 18.66 -9.99
N LYS A 15 11.26 19.75 -9.70
CA LYS A 15 11.10 21.05 -10.37
C LYS A 15 11.36 21.04 -11.88
N TYR A 16 11.99 20.00 -12.40
CA TYR A 16 12.28 19.83 -13.82
C TYR A 16 11.28 18.92 -14.54
N GLY A 17 10.30 18.34 -13.82
CA GLY A 17 9.32 17.43 -14.36
C GLY A 17 9.74 15.96 -14.35
N PHE A 18 10.89 15.61 -13.77
CA PHE A 18 11.32 14.21 -13.62
C PHE A 18 10.70 13.55 -12.41
N ILE A 19 10.43 12.24 -12.53
CA ILE A 19 9.95 11.43 -11.41
C ILE A 19 11.14 11.08 -10.51
N GLU A 20 10.97 11.32 -9.22
CA GLU A 20 11.89 10.89 -8.16
C GLU A 20 11.19 9.84 -7.29
N THR A 21 11.92 8.80 -6.93
CA THR A 21 11.44 7.72 -6.07
C THR A 21 12.13 7.77 -4.71
N PRO A 22 11.43 7.35 -3.62
CA PRO A 22 12.01 7.37 -2.29
C PRO A 22 12.90 6.15 -2.04
N TYR A 23 14.00 6.38 -1.37
CA TYR A 23 14.94 5.37 -0.86
C TYR A 23 15.29 5.70 0.58
N ARG A 24 15.58 4.68 1.39
CA ARG A 24 16.14 4.86 2.73
C ARG A 24 17.66 4.74 2.66
N LYS A 25 18.36 5.61 3.36
CA LYS A 25 19.82 5.56 3.43
C LYS A 25 20.30 4.42 4.31
N VAL A 26 21.40 3.81 3.89
CA VAL A 26 22.16 2.85 4.68
C VAL A 26 23.47 3.51 5.11
N ILE A 27 23.76 3.51 6.39
CA ILE A 27 24.99 4.05 6.98
C ILE A 27 25.56 3.00 7.92
N ASP A 28 26.81 2.62 7.72
CA ASP A 28 27.51 1.61 8.53
C ASP A 28 26.70 0.31 8.70
N ASN A 29 26.24 -0.26 7.60
CA ASN A 29 25.40 -1.47 7.51
C ASN A 29 24.06 -1.37 8.24
N LYS A 30 23.64 -0.16 8.62
CA LYS A 30 22.37 0.09 9.30
C LYS A 30 21.45 0.89 8.41
N VAL A 31 20.22 0.40 8.24
CA VAL A 31 19.14 1.13 7.55
C VAL A 31 18.64 2.25 8.45
N THR A 32 18.67 3.46 7.94
CA THR A 32 18.19 4.65 8.65
C THR A 32 16.73 4.96 8.29
N ASP A 33 16.08 5.79 9.08
CA ASP A 33 14.75 6.30 8.75
C ASP A 33 14.78 7.52 7.82
N GLU A 34 15.98 7.95 7.42
CA GLU A 34 16.15 9.07 6.48
C GLU A 34 15.74 8.63 5.08
N VAL A 35 14.67 9.24 4.55
CA VAL A 35 14.17 9.00 3.20
C VAL A 35 14.71 10.07 2.26
N VAL A 36 15.35 9.62 1.19
CA VAL A 36 15.86 10.48 0.11
C VAL A 36 15.08 10.21 -1.14
N TYR A 37 14.77 11.26 -1.88
CA TYR A 37 14.15 11.13 -3.20
C TYR A 37 15.20 11.32 -4.26
N MET A 38 15.30 10.39 -5.19
CA MET A 38 16.30 10.41 -6.26
C MET A 38 15.64 10.13 -7.62
N SER A 39 16.17 10.78 -8.63
CA SER A 39 15.87 10.46 -10.03
C SER A 39 16.60 9.19 -10.47
N ALA A 40 16.16 8.56 -11.56
CA ALA A 40 16.79 7.37 -12.09
C ALA A 40 18.30 7.59 -12.42
N THR A 41 18.67 8.78 -12.86
CA THR A 41 20.06 9.12 -13.18
C THR A 41 20.95 9.19 -11.93
N GLU A 42 20.40 9.63 -10.81
CA GLU A 42 21.10 9.66 -9.52
C GLU A 42 21.19 8.28 -8.92
N GLU A 43 20.11 7.50 -8.97
CA GLU A 43 20.06 6.13 -8.49
C GLU A 43 21.12 5.22 -9.11
N MET A 44 21.41 5.39 -10.42
CA MET A 44 22.44 4.60 -11.12
C MET A 44 23.82 4.67 -10.51
N ARG A 45 24.13 5.68 -9.69
CA ARG A 45 25.41 5.87 -9.03
C ARG A 45 25.52 5.10 -7.72
N HIS A 46 24.38 4.64 -7.19
CA HIS A 46 24.29 4.00 -5.89
C HIS A 46 24.00 2.49 -6.01
N THR A 47 24.39 1.75 -5.00
CA THR A 47 24.00 0.35 -4.85
C THR A 47 22.76 0.28 -3.97
N VAL A 48 21.66 -0.21 -4.54
CA VAL A 48 20.35 -0.23 -3.90
C VAL A 48 19.96 -1.66 -3.54
N ALA A 49 19.75 -1.93 -2.24
CA ALA A 49 19.24 -3.21 -1.76
C ALA A 49 17.72 -3.30 -1.94
N GLN A 50 17.22 -4.51 -2.07
CA GLN A 50 15.79 -4.77 -2.10
C GLN A 50 15.16 -4.54 -0.72
N ALA A 51 13.90 -4.08 -0.69
CA ALA A 51 13.19 -3.78 0.55
C ALA A 51 12.96 -4.99 1.48
N ASN A 52 13.06 -6.21 0.94
CA ASN A 52 12.90 -7.47 1.68
C ASN A 52 14.22 -8.03 2.21
N ALA A 53 15.35 -7.31 2.10
CA ALA A 53 16.62 -7.72 2.67
C ALA A 53 16.46 -7.95 4.19
N ALA A 54 17.01 -9.06 4.69
CA ALA A 54 16.88 -9.44 6.09
C ALA A 54 17.61 -8.44 7.00
N GLN A 55 16.91 -7.97 8.02
CA GLN A 55 17.40 -6.98 9.00
C GLN A 55 17.12 -7.48 10.42
N ASP A 56 17.97 -7.12 11.34
CA ASP A 56 17.76 -7.32 12.77
C ASP A 56 16.82 -6.25 13.37
N SER A 57 16.57 -6.33 14.67
CA SER A 57 15.75 -5.36 15.39
C SER A 57 16.32 -3.94 15.44
N GLU A 58 17.62 -3.77 15.15
CA GLU A 58 18.30 -2.48 15.08
C GLU A 58 18.38 -1.92 13.67
N GLY A 59 17.87 -2.67 12.66
CA GLY A 59 17.92 -2.31 11.25
C GLY A 59 19.27 -2.59 10.57
N ARG A 60 20.08 -3.49 11.13
CA ARG A 60 21.32 -3.95 10.48
C ARG A 60 21.04 -5.15 9.59
N PHE A 61 21.75 -5.24 8.49
CA PHE A 61 21.66 -6.42 7.63
C PHE A 61 22.23 -7.65 8.33
N THR A 62 21.52 -8.77 8.21
CA THR A 62 21.92 -10.04 8.82
C THR A 62 22.60 -10.98 7.84
N ASP A 63 22.38 -10.81 6.55
CA ASP A 63 22.94 -11.67 5.51
C ASP A 63 24.31 -11.17 5.07
N ASP A 64 25.23 -12.09 4.80
CA ASP A 64 26.58 -11.81 4.29
C ASP A 64 26.56 -11.27 2.85
N LEU A 65 25.56 -11.66 2.08
CA LEU A 65 25.35 -11.22 0.69
C LEU A 65 23.91 -10.82 0.48
N ILE A 66 23.71 -9.58 0.02
CA ILE A 66 22.40 -8.95 -0.16
C ILE A 66 22.11 -8.79 -1.65
N SER A 67 20.91 -9.20 -2.06
CA SER A 67 20.44 -8.93 -3.41
C SER A 67 20.24 -7.43 -3.61
N SER A 68 20.97 -6.88 -4.54
CA SER A 68 21.00 -5.44 -4.81
C SER A 68 21.07 -5.17 -6.32
N ARG A 69 20.82 -3.93 -6.68
CA ARG A 69 20.97 -3.45 -8.07
C ARG A 69 21.89 -2.24 -8.11
N LYS A 70 22.65 -2.16 -9.20
CA LYS A 70 23.50 -1.01 -9.52
C LYS A 70 23.48 -0.78 -11.02
N ALA A 71 23.17 0.43 -11.45
CA ALA A 71 23.11 0.80 -12.87
C ALA A 71 22.22 -0.14 -13.71
N GLY A 72 21.13 -0.69 -13.14
CA GLY A 72 20.21 -1.60 -13.80
C GLY A 72 20.62 -3.09 -13.78
N GLU A 73 21.81 -3.44 -13.28
CA GLU A 73 22.25 -4.82 -13.12
C GLU A 73 21.96 -5.32 -11.70
N PHE A 74 21.47 -6.58 -11.61
CA PHE A 74 21.25 -7.25 -10.34
C PHE A 74 22.49 -8.07 -9.95
N MET A 75 22.91 -7.91 -8.71
CA MET A 75 24.07 -8.58 -8.17
C MET A 75 23.93 -8.84 -6.67
N LEU A 76 24.77 -9.73 -6.15
CA LEU A 76 24.90 -9.94 -4.72
C LEU A 76 26.10 -9.13 -4.21
N ASN A 77 25.86 -8.25 -3.26
CA ASN A 77 26.86 -7.39 -2.66
C ASN A 77 26.93 -7.60 -1.14
N PRO A 78 28.11 -7.43 -0.54
CA PRO A 78 28.22 -7.41 0.92
C PRO A 78 27.54 -6.16 1.49
N PRO A 79 27.12 -6.18 2.77
CA PRO A 79 26.42 -5.07 3.41
C PRO A 79 27.13 -3.72 3.31
N GLU A 80 28.47 -3.72 3.35
CA GLU A 80 29.30 -2.51 3.30
C GLU A 80 29.21 -1.77 1.96
N ALA A 81 28.83 -2.49 0.90
CA ALA A 81 28.71 -1.92 -0.45
C ALA A 81 27.31 -1.37 -0.75
N ILE A 82 26.37 -1.44 0.20
CA ILE A 82 25.00 -0.98 0.05
C ILE A 82 24.88 0.47 0.51
N ASP A 83 24.46 1.34 -0.39
CA ASP A 83 24.25 2.76 -0.09
C ASP A 83 22.81 3.07 0.31
N LEU A 84 21.86 2.38 -0.33
CA LEU A 84 20.44 2.64 -0.23
C LEU A 84 19.65 1.33 -0.13
N ILE A 85 18.43 1.43 0.39
CA ILE A 85 17.44 0.35 0.35
C ILE A 85 16.09 0.89 -0.12
N ASP A 86 15.33 0.09 -0.85
CA ASP A 86 13.97 0.42 -1.25
C ASP A 86 13.08 0.60 0.00
N VAL A 87 12.18 1.57 -0.02
CA VAL A 87 11.32 1.88 1.13
C VAL A 87 10.35 0.76 1.44
N SER A 88 9.77 0.12 0.41
CA SER A 88 8.78 -0.93 0.60
C SER A 88 8.66 -1.82 -0.63
N PRO A 89 8.48 -3.15 -0.46
CA PRO A 89 8.17 -4.06 -1.57
C PRO A 89 6.80 -3.77 -2.21
N LYS A 90 5.93 -3.05 -1.53
CA LYS A 90 4.60 -2.64 -2.04
C LYS A 90 4.67 -1.71 -3.25
N GLN A 91 5.82 -1.10 -3.52
CA GLN A 91 6.02 -0.27 -4.72
C GLN A 91 5.90 -1.06 -6.03
N LEU A 92 6.19 -2.37 -6.01
CA LEU A 92 6.25 -3.20 -7.21
C LEU A 92 4.87 -3.62 -7.72
N VAL A 93 3.87 -3.69 -6.87
CA VAL A 93 2.53 -4.19 -7.20
C VAL A 93 1.47 -3.17 -6.84
N SER A 94 0.38 -3.14 -7.62
CA SER A 94 -0.80 -2.33 -7.30
C SER A 94 -1.55 -2.90 -6.10
N VAL A 95 -2.49 -2.13 -5.55
CA VAL A 95 -3.37 -2.60 -4.48
C VAL A 95 -4.15 -3.84 -4.91
N ALA A 96 -4.70 -3.86 -6.13
CA ALA A 96 -5.43 -5.01 -6.65
C ALA A 96 -4.54 -6.25 -6.78
N ALA A 97 -3.34 -6.11 -7.34
CA ALA A 97 -2.40 -7.22 -7.46
C ALA A 97 -1.91 -7.73 -6.08
N SER A 98 -1.78 -6.86 -5.10
CA SER A 98 -1.36 -7.23 -3.73
C SER A 98 -2.40 -8.05 -2.96
N LEU A 99 -3.64 -8.11 -3.44
CA LEU A 99 -4.71 -8.92 -2.88
C LEU A 99 -4.80 -10.33 -3.49
N ILE A 100 -3.97 -10.65 -4.50
CA ILE A 100 -3.94 -11.98 -5.12
C ILE A 100 -3.00 -12.89 -4.32
N PRO A 101 -3.51 -13.93 -3.65
CA PRO A 101 -2.65 -14.88 -2.94
C PRO A 101 -1.82 -15.69 -3.94
N PHE A 102 -0.57 -16.00 -3.58
CA PHE A 102 0.38 -16.73 -4.41
C PHE A 102 0.63 -16.11 -5.80
N LEU A 103 0.62 -14.78 -5.87
CA LEU A 103 0.81 -14.03 -7.12
C LEU A 103 2.10 -14.42 -7.84
N GLU A 104 3.16 -14.73 -7.10
CA GLU A 104 4.47 -15.13 -7.62
C GLU A 104 4.44 -16.43 -8.44
N ASN A 105 3.42 -17.24 -8.24
CA ASN A 105 3.22 -18.53 -8.95
C ASN A 105 2.27 -18.41 -10.14
N ASP A 106 1.67 -17.24 -10.34
CA ASP A 106 0.70 -16.99 -11.41
C ASP A 106 1.35 -16.45 -12.68
N ASP A 107 0.83 -16.85 -13.83
CA ASP A 107 1.14 -16.19 -15.10
C ASP A 107 0.65 -14.75 -15.12
N ALA A 108 1.45 -13.84 -15.70
CA ALA A 108 1.14 -12.41 -15.74
C ALA A 108 -0.22 -12.10 -16.41
N ASN A 109 -0.59 -12.84 -17.46
CA ASN A 109 -1.88 -12.66 -18.13
C ASN A 109 -3.06 -13.02 -17.22
N ARG A 110 -2.93 -14.11 -16.42
CA ARG A 110 -3.98 -14.53 -15.49
C ARG A 110 -4.07 -13.58 -14.29
N ALA A 111 -2.94 -13.09 -13.79
CA ALA A 111 -2.91 -12.07 -12.75
C ALA A 111 -3.58 -10.76 -13.21
N LEU A 112 -3.36 -10.34 -14.46
CA LEU A 112 -4.04 -9.21 -15.06
C LEU A 112 -5.57 -9.40 -15.10
N MET A 113 -6.03 -10.56 -15.56
CA MET A 113 -7.46 -10.88 -15.59
C MET A 113 -8.04 -10.87 -14.18
N GLY A 114 -7.39 -11.48 -13.21
CA GLY A 114 -7.78 -11.49 -11.80
C GLY A 114 -7.90 -10.09 -11.21
N SER A 115 -6.90 -9.24 -11.43
CA SER A 115 -6.90 -7.83 -10.98
C SER A 115 -8.06 -7.04 -11.58
N ASN A 116 -8.38 -7.26 -12.85
CA ASN A 116 -9.51 -6.61 -13.50
C ASN A 116 -10.84 -7.12 -12.95
N MET A 117 -10.97 -8.42 -12.68
CA MET A 117 -12.19 -8.99 -12.10
C MET A 117 -12.45 -8.53 -10.66
N GLN A 118 -11.42 -8.28 -9.85
CA GLN A 118 -11.57 -7.70 -8.51
C GLN A 118 -12.29 -6.34 -8.54
N ARG A 119 -12.05 -5.52 -9.56
CA ARG A 119 -12.73 -4.23 -9.74
C ARG A 119 -14.22 -4.36 -10.10
N GLN A 120 -14.66 -5.54 -10.50
CA GLN A 120 -16.04 -5.86 -10.86
C GLN A 120 -16.76 -6.65 -9.74
N ALA A 121 -16.15 -6.73 -8.56
CA ALA A 121 -16.70 -7.46 -7.43
C ALA A 121 -18.05 -6.90 -6.98
N VAL A 122 -18.96 -7.79 -6.63
CA VAL A 122 -20.29 -7.46 -6.12
C VAL A 122 -20.25 -7.46 -4.60
N PRO A 123 -20.70 -6.39 -3.92
CA PRO A 123 -20.84 -6.38 -2.46
C PRO A 123 -21.80 -7.48 -2.00
N LEU A 124 -21.35 -8.30 -1.06
CA LEU A 124 -22.16 -9.40 -0.53
C LEU A 124 -23.10 -8.89 0.58
N ILE A 125 -24.25 -9.53 0.73
CA ILE A 125 -25.21 -9.25 1.82
C ILE A 125 -24.58 -9.61 3.17
N HIS A 126 -23.89 -10.74 3.22
CA HIS A 126 -23.11 -11.19 4.36
C HIS A 126 -21.66 -11.33 3.93
N THR A 127 -20.79 -10.49 4.49
CA THR A 127 -19.37 -10.45 4.15
C THR A 127 -18.58 -11.28 5.14
N GLU A 128 -17.67 -12.10 4.62
CA GLU A 128 -16.75 -12.91 5.41
C GLU A 128 -15.30 -12.65 4.97
N PRO A 129 -14.33 -12.75 5.88
CA PRO A 129 -12.93 -12.66 5.50
C PRO A 129 -12.51 -13.87 4.66
N PRO A 130 -11.59 -13.70 3.70
CA PRO A 130 -11.10 -14.84 2.91
C PRO A 130 -10.32 -15.82 3.81
N VAL A 131 -10.48 -17.11 3.55
CA VAL A 131 -9.75 -18.18 4.26
C VAL A 131 -8.25 -18.10 3.95
N VAL A 132 -7.90 -17.78 2.70
CA VAL A 132 -6.52 -17.55 2.25
C VAL A 132 -6.41 -16.09 1.81
N GLY A 133 -5.59 -15.34 2.48
CA GLY A 133 -5.39 -13.91 2.23
C GLY A 133 -3.91 -13.55 2.15
N THR A 134 -3.65 -12.31 1.78
CA THR A 134 -2.29 -11.75 1.64
C THR A 134 -1.87 -10.89 2.83
N GLY A 135 -2.78 -10.63 3.77
CA GLY A 135 -2.58 -9.69 4.88
C GLY A 135 -2.86 -8.22 4.52
N MET A 136 -3.12 -7.92 3.25
CA MET A 136 -3.47 -6.57 2.79
C MET A 136 -4.95 -6.24 2.93
N GLU A 137 -5.81 -7.23 3.10
CA GLU A 137 -7.27 -7.10 3.09
C GLU A 137 -7.75 -6.11 4.15
N LYS A 138 -7.24 -6.23 5.37
CA LYS A 138 -7.59 -5.32 6.47
C LYS A 138 -7.23 -3.87 6.14
N TRP A 139 -6.00 -3.64 5.68
CA TRP A 139 -5.52 -2.30 5.32
C TRP A 139 -6.32 -1.68 4.18
N VAL A 140 -6.65 -2.47 3.17
CA VAL A 140 -7.47 -2.03 2.04
C VAL A 140 -8.88 -1.70 2.49
N ALA A 141 -9.52 -2.56 3.28
CA ALA A 141 -10.85 -2.32 3.81
C ALA A 141 -10.90 -1.05 4.68
N GLU A 142 -9.95 -0.92 5.61
CA GLU A 142 -9.88 0.21 6.52
C GLU A 142 -9.63 1.58 5.85
N ASN A 143 -8.97 1.59 4.70
CA ASN A 143 -8.65 2.81 3.96
C ASN A 143 -9.55 3.00 2.73
N SER A 144 -10.56 2.15 2.55
CA SER A 144 -11.52 2.31 1.46
C SER A 144 -12.63 3.29 1.82
N ASP A 145 -13.18 3.96 0.81
CA ASP A 145 -14.36 4.82 0.93
C ASP A 145 -15.65 4.06 1.26
N MET A 146 -15.60 2.73 1.30
CA MET A 146 -16.77 1.89 1.60
C MET A 146 -17.11 1.86 3.09
N ILE A 147 -16.14 2.21 3.95
CA ILE A 147 -16.29 2.21 5.40
C ILE A 147 -16.23 3.66 5.91
N VAL A 148 -17.23 4.04 6.70
CA VAL A 148 -17.22 5.31 7.42
C VAL A 148 -16.68 5.08 8.81
N LYS A 149 -15.55 5.71 9.14
CA LYS A 149 -14.89 5.62 10.45
C LYS A 149 -15.18 6.85 11.29
N ALA A 150 -15.27 6.68 12.60
CA ALA A 150 -15.24 7.80 13.53
C ALA A 150 -13.89 8.54 13.40
N GLN A 151 -13.91 9.85 13.35
CA GLN A 151 -12.71 10.69 13.26
C GLN A 151 -12.07 10.94 14.61
N GLU A 152 -12.88 10.94 15.68
CA GLU A 152 -12.47 11.22 17.06
C GLU A 152 -13.25 10.31 18.01
N ASP A 153 -12.71 10.11 19.19
CA ASP A 153 -13.42 9.44 20.29
C ASP A 153 -14.61 10.27 20.75
N GLY A 154 -15.73 9.59 21.00
CA GLY A 154 -16.94 10.30 21.39
C GLY A 154 -18.10 9.37 21.72
N VAL A 155 -19.25 9.97 21.96
CA VAL A 155 -20.49 9.27 22.27
C VAL A 155 -21.49 9.47 21.12
N VAL A 156 -22.06 8.37 20.63
CA VAL A 156 -23.10 8.41 19.61
C VAL A 156 -24.36 9.03 20.18
N ARG A 157 -24.78 10.16 19.65
CA ARG A 157 -26.00 10.88 20.07
C ARG A 157 -27.21 10.47 19.26
N LYS A 158 -27.01 10.19 17.99
CA LYS A 158 -28.07 9.84 17.05
C LYS A 158 -27.52 8.85 16.02
N ALA A 159 -28.24 7.78 15.78
CA ALA A 159 -27.96 6.84 14.69
C ALA A 159 -29.25 6.64 13.89
N THR A 160 -29.21 7.01 12.63
CA THR A 160 -30.32 6.83 11.68
C THR A 160 -29.83 6.03 10.47
N ALA A 161 -30.74 5.66 9.59
CA ALA A 161 -30.37 4.97 8.36
C ALA A 161 -29.47 5.79 7.44
N THR A 162 -29.46 7.14 7.56
CA THR A 162 -28.76 8.05 6.64
C THR A 162 -27.57 8.77 7.27
N GLU A 163 -27.54 8.87 8.59
CA GLU A 163 -26.49 9.60 9.30
C GLU A 163 -26.25 9.07 10.72
N ILE A 164 -25.03 9.23 11.17
CA ILE A 164 -24.62 8.99 12.56
C ILE A 164 -24.05 10.31 13.10
N VAL A 165 -24.55 10.77 14.24
CA VAL A 165 -24.04 11.96 14.92
C VAL A 165 -23.27 11.52 16.15
N VAL A 166 -21.99 11.88 16.20
CA VAL A 166 -21.08 11.58 17.32
C VAL A 166 -20.73 12.88 18.01
N ARG A 167 -20.91 12.92 19.32
CA ARG A 167 -20.44 14.02 20.17
C ARG A 167 -19.03 13.69 20.62
N ALA A 168 -18.04 14.42 20.10
CA ALA A 168 -16.63 14.29 20.48
C ALA A 168 -16.40 14.72 21.95
N SER A 169 -15.31 14.27 22.54
CA SER A 169 -14.91 14.62 23.91
C SER A 169 -14.80 16.13 24.16
N GLY A 170 -14.51 16.91 23.11
CA GLY A 170 -14.49 18.38 23.14
C GLY A 170 -15.85 19.05 23.02
N GLY A 171 -16.97 18.31 23.03
CA GLY A 171 -18.33 18.82 22.91
C GLY A 171 -18.78 19.14 21.46
N ARG A 172 -17.92 19.00 20.48
CA ARG A 172 -18.22 19.19 19.06
C ARG A 172 -19.06 18.03 18.54
N GLU A 173 -20.06 18.32 17.71
CA GLU A 173 -20.84 17.29 17.02
C GLU A 173 -20.26 17.02 15.63
N LEU A 174 -19.97 15.75 15.36
CA LEU A 174 -19.50 15.25 14.09
C LEU A 174 -20.62 14.46 13.42
N VAL A 175 -20.98 14.84 12.20
CA VAL A 175 -22.03 14.18 11.43
C VAL A 175 -21.39 13.32 10.34
N HIS A 176 -21.56 12.01 10.47
CA HIS A 176 -21.13 11.03 9.46
C HIS A 176 -22.33 10.63 8.59
N LYS A 177 -22.32 11.07 7.34
CA LYS A 177 -23.36 10.70 6.37
C LYS A 177 -23.08 9.31 5.80
N LEU A 178 -24.12 8.49 5.71
CA LEU A 178 -24.07 7.15 5.15
C LEU A 178 -24.52 7.17 3.68
N ARG A 179 -23.79 6.46 2.83
CA ARG A 179 -24.16 6.29 1.41
C ARG A 179 -25.28 5.26 1.31
N LYS A 180 -26.39 5.66 0.71
CA LYS A 180 -27.56 4.80 0.52
C LYS A 180 -27.75 4.48 -0.96
N TYR A 181 -27.76 3.20 -1.30
CA TYR A 181 -28.02 2.70 -2.67
C TYR A 181 -27.18 3.38 -3.75
N SER A 182 -25.93 3.71 -3.43
CA SER A 182 -24.99 4.33 -4.35
C SER A 182 -24.41 3.27 -5.30
N GLY A 183 -24.47 3.53 -6.60
CA GLY A 183 -23.89 2.64 -7.60
C GLY A 183 -22.36 2.53 -7.47
N LEU A 184 -21.81 1.31 -7.55
CA LEU A 184 -20.36 1.05 -7.60
C LEU A 184 -19.94 0.66 -9.02
N ASN A 185 -20.69 -0.27 -9.61
CA ASN A 185 -20.60 -0.72 -10.99
C ASN A 185 -22.00 -0.67 -11.60
N GLU A 186 -22.14 -0.87 -12.91
CA GLU A 186 -23.39 -0.70 -13.66
C GLU A 186 -24.62 -1.40 -13.04
N ARG A 187 -24.42 -2.51 -12.32
CA ARG A 187 -25.51 -3.34 -11.76
C ARG A 187 -25.42 -3.59 -10.27
N THR A 188 -24.53 -2.91 -9.57
CA THR A 188 -24.32 -3.11 -8.12
C THR A 188 -24.48 -1.81 -7.37
N CYS A 189 -24.92 -1.87 -6.12
CA CYS A 189 -25.01 -0.70 -5.28
C CYS A 189 -24.50 -0.98 -3.86
N LEU A 190 -23.92 0.05 -3.27
CA LEU A 190 -23.49 0.11 -1.88
C LEU A 190 -24.62 0.68 -1.02
N ASN A 191 -24.93 0.03 0.07
CA ASN A 191 -25.88 0.50 1.07
C ASN A 191 -25.23 0.42 2.46
N GLN A 192 -24.67 1.53 2.92
CA GLN A 192 -24.08 1.62 4.25
C GLN A 192 -25.17 1.66 5.34
N ARG A 193 -24.89 0.97 6.44
CA ARG A 193 -25.77 0.95 7.62
C ARG A 193 -24.92 1.03 8.89
N PRO A 194 -25.44 1.58 9.99
CA PRO A 194 -24.79 1.49 11.29
C PRO A 194 -24.64 0.04 11.74
N ILE A 195 -23.53 -0.28 12.36
CA ILE A 195 -23.24 -1.59 12.97
C ILE A 195 -22.95 -1.35 14.44
#